data_8ddab80a94b81192d37d69d7cdafc049
#
_entry.id   8ddab80a94b81192d37d69d7cdafc049
#
_cell.length_a   1.000
_cell.length_b   1.000
_cell.length_c   1.000
_cell.angle_alpha   90.00
_cell.angle_beta   90.00
_cell.angle_gamma   90.00
#
_symmetry.space_group_name_H-M   'P 1'
#
loop_
_entity.id
_entity.type
_entity.pdbx_description
1 polymer ?
#
loop_
_entity_poly.entity_id
_entity_poly.type
_entity_poly.pdbx_seq_one_letter_code
_entity_poly.pdbx_strand_id
1 'polypeptide(L)'
;MTDWDRRCGFEDGDDVVGARRREDEQALAMLGARPVWLEFLDHQYGPPPADGELVTALEATIDSAGLLASPLGLFHEDHVMTATACFELARAKRDIRWIVYEDAIYRPVVGRTDAALAMLRGDGFVLTDIDVPEAASKKTAIDRYPSQLLGLGDLLADAYRPERYWSLEVG
;
A
#
# COMPACT_ATOMS: atom_id res chain seq x y z
N MET A 1 11.54 1.56 -19.58
CA MET A 1 11.92 2.79 -18.83
C MET A 1 10.83 3.84 -18.98
N THR A 2 10.26 4.29 -17.87
CA THR A 2 9.19 5.30 -17.84
C THR A 2 9.75 6.67 -17.47
N ASP A 3 8.93 7.73 -17.59
CA ASP A 3 9.33 9.06 -17.13
C ASP A 3 9.47 9.12 -15.61
N TRP A 4 8.70 8.29 -14.88
CA TRP A 4 8.85 8.13 -13.44
C TRP A 4 10.20 7.52 -13.08
N ASP A 5 10.62 6.46 -13.78
CA ASP A 5 11.92 5.83 -13.53
C ASP A 5 13.07 6.80 -13.72
N ARG A 6 13.03 7.60 -14.81
CA ARG A 6 14.05 8.64 -15.05
C ARG A 6 14.07 9.70 -13.94
N ARG A 7 12.89 10.07 -13.43
CA ARG A 7 12.78 11.01 -12.28
C ARG A 7 13.35 10.39 -11.01
N CYS A 8 13.24 9.08 -10.84
CA CYS A 8 13.85 8.31 -9.74
C CYS A 8 15.36 8.07 -9.92
N GLY A 9 15.98 8.59 -11.00
CA GLY A 9 17.42 8.52 -11.24
C GLY A 9 17.88 7.27 -12.00
N PHE A 10 16.96 6.52 -12.62
CA PHE A 10 17.31 5.35 -13.45
C PHE A 10 17.60 5.75 -14.88
N GLU A 11 18.49 4.99 -15.53
CA GLU A 11 18.88 5.14 -16.93
C GLU A 11 18.40 3.95 -17.77
N ASP A 12 18.38 4.11 -19.10
CA ASP A 12 17.97 3.04 -20.01
C ASP A 12 18.92 1.82 -19.88
N GLY A 13 18.35 0.67 -19.58
CA GLY A 13 19.08 -0.58 -19.32
C GLY A 13 19.19 -0.98 -17.86
N ASP A 14 18.80 -0.11 -16.93
CA ASP A 14 18.79 -0.42 -15.51
C ASP A 14 17.72 -1.48 -15.17
N ASP A 15 18.05 -2.35 -14.21
CA ASP A 15 17.10 -3.25 -13.57
C ASP A 15 16.33 -2.52 -12.47
N VAL A 16 15.32 -1.72 -12.90
CA VAL A 16 14.51 -0.88 -12.01
C VAL A 16 13.74 -1.71 -10.98
N VAL A 17 13.12 -2.80 -11.42
CA VAL A 17 12.32 -3.67 -10.51
C VAL A 17 13.23 -4.32 -9.47
N GLY A 18 14.36 -4.86 -9.89
CA GLY A 18 15.32 -5.45 -8.96
C GLY A 18 15.93 -4.42 -8.01
N ALA A 19 16.16 -3.18 -8.45
CA ALA A 19 16.62 -2.10 -7.58
C ALA A 19 15.59 -1.77 -6.50
N ARG A 20 14.32 -1.61 -6.86
CA ARG A 20 13.22 -1.34 -5.92
C ARG A 20 12.98 -2.50 -4.95
N ARG A 21 13.08 -3.76 -5.41
CA ARG A 21 13.00 -4.92 -4.51
C ARG A 21 14.13 -4.92 -3.47
N ARG A 22 15.34 -4.49 -3.83
CA ARG A 22 16.44 -4.32 -2.86
C ARG A 22 16.19 -3.19 -1.86
N GLU A 23 15.56 -2.10 -2.28
CA GLU A 23 15.10 -1.03 -1.37
C GLU A 23 14.06 -1.57 -0.38
N ASP A 24 13.06 -2.32 -0.85
CA ASP A 24 12.06 -3.00 -0.03
C ASP A 24 12.69 -3.90 1.03
N GLU A 25 13.62 -4.77 0.62
CA GLU A 25 14.32 -5.67 1.56
C GLU A 25 15.00 -4.90 2.68
N GLN A 26 15.70 -3.81 2.33
CA GLN A 26 16.41 -3.00 3.32
C GLN A 26 15.45 -2.26 4.25
N ALA A 27 14.37 -1.70 3.73
CA ALA A 27 13.36 -0.99 4.52
C ALA A 27 12.61 -1.93 5.46
N LEU A 28 12.15 -3.06 4.95
CA LEU A 28 11.41 -4.06 5.73
C LEU A 28 12.28 -4.71 6.80
N ALA A 29 13.57 -4.93 6.53
CA ALA A 29 14.51 -5.42 7.53
C ALA A 29 14.61 -4.49 8.76
N MET A 30 14.51 -3.16 8.56
CA MET A 30 14.47 -2.18 9.67
C MET A 30 13.22 -2.30 10.54
N LEU A 31 12.13 -2.85 9.96
CA LEU A 31 10.85 -3.07 10.63
C LEU A 31 10.70 -4.50 11.17
N GLY A 32 11.70 -5.37 10.95
CA GLY A 32 11.61 -6.79 11.29
C GLY A 32 10.58 -7.55 10.45
N ALA A 33 10.25 -7.03 9.27
CA ALA A 33 9.29 -7.61 8.34
C ALA A 33 10.01 -8.29 7.16
N ARG A 34 9.27 -9.11 6.42
CA ARG A 34 9.76 -9.79 5.21
C ARG A 34 8.86 -9.45 4.02
N PRO A 35 9.43 -9.15 2.84
CA PRO A 35 8.65 -8.94 1.64
C PRO A 35 8.08 -10.26 1.11
N VAL A 36 6.90 -10.18 0.52
CA VAL A 36 6.33 -11.19 -0.38
C VAL A 36 5.95 -10.47 -1.65
N TRP A 37 6.74 -10.62 -2.70
CA TRP A 37 6.45 -9.99 -3.98
C TRP A 37 5.52 -10.87 -4.79
N LEU A 38 4.39 -10.31 -5.17
CA LEU A 38 3.53 -10.87 -6.20
C LEU A 38 4.10 -10.52 -7.58
N GLU A 39 3.86 -11.37 -8.58
CA GLU A 39 4.38 -11.17 -9.94
C GLU A 39 3.54 -10.17 -10.76
N PHE A 40 2.96 -9.17 -10.10
CA PHE A 40 2.27 -8.05 -10.72
C PHE A 40 3.20 -6.85 -10.79
N LEU A 41 3.13 -6.16 -11.92
CA LEU A 41 3.88 -4.93 -12.14
C LEU A 41 2.94 -3.73 -12.05
N ASP A 42 3.49 -2.58 -11.65
CA ASP A 42 2.81 -1.30 -11.72
C ASP A 42 2.25 -1.08 -13.14
N HIS A 43 1.06 -0.49 -13.24
CA HIS A 43 0.34 -0.24 -14.50
C HIS A 43 1.18 0.51 -15.56
N GLN A 44 2.21 1.25 -15.15
CA GLN A 44 3.15 1.91 -16.08
C GLN A 44 4.02 0.92 -16.88
N TYR A 45 4.10 -0.34 -16.46
CA TYR A 45 4.91 -1.37 -17.12
C TYR A 45 4.07 -2.40 -17.88
N GLY A 46 2.77 -2.46 -17.66
CA GLY A 46 1.91 -3.44 -18.29
C GLY A 46 0.43 -3.27 -17.97
N PRO A 47 -0.42 -4.13 -18.50
CA PRO A 47 -1.84 -4.11 -18.17
C PRO A 47 -2.05 -4.53 -16.72
N PRO A 48 -3.15 -4.08 -16.08
CA PRO A 48 -3.53 -4.55 -14.76
C PRO A 48 -3.81 -6.07 -14.78
N PRO A 49 -3.71 -6.75 -13.63
CA PRO A 49 -4.12 -8.15 -13.51
C PRO A 49 -5.58 -8.33 -13.93
N ALA A 50 -5.91 -9.52 -14.41
CA ALA A 50 -7.29 -9.86 -14.74
C ALA A 50 -8.17 -9.88 -13.48
N ASP A 51 -9.49 -9.76 -13.68
CA ASP A 51 -10.47 -9.77 -12.59
C ASP A 51 -10.30 -11.03 -11.70
N GLY A 52 -10.17 -10.82 -10.40
CA GLY A 52 -9.99 -11.87 -9.40
C GLY A 52 -8.57 -12.47 -9.30
N GLU A 53 -7.68 -12.17 -10.22
CA GLU A 53 -6.31 -12.69 -10.19
C GLU A 53 -5.53 -12.17 -8.98
N LEU A 54 -5.65 -10.88 -8.69
CA LEU A 54 -5.02 -10.27 -7.52
C LEU A 54 -5.61 -10.81 -6.21
N VAL A 55 -6.94 -11.00 -6.15
CA VAL A 55 -7.63 -11.61 -4.99
C VAL A 55 -7.07 -13.01 -4.73
N THR A 56 -6.98 -13.83 -5.77
CA THR A 56 -6.44 -15.20 -5.68
C THR A 56 -4.99 -15.21 -5.20
N ALA A 57 -4.15 -14.33 -5.74
CA ALA A 57 -2.75 -14.23 -5.35
C ALA A 57 -2.59 -13.75 -3.90
N LEU A 58 -3.37 -12.76 -3.47
CA LEU A 58 -3.38 -12.31 -2.08
C LEU A 58 -3.87 -13.41 -1.15
N GLU A 59 -4.97 -14.11 -1.49
CA GLU A 59 -5.49 -15.20 -0.68
C GLU A 59 -4.45 -16.31 -0.47
N ALA A 60 -3.66 -16.63 -1.48
CA ALA A 60 -2.59 -17.62 -1.38
C ALA A 60 -1.45 -17.22 -0.42
N THR A 61 -1.31 -15.91 -0.10
CA THR A 61 -0.30 -15.40 0.84
C THR A 61 -0.83 -15.27 2.27
N ILE A 62 -2.15 -15.26 2.46
CA ILE A 62 -2.82 -15.10 3.75
C ILE A 62 -2.94 -16.47 4.42
N ASP A 63 -1.83 -17.04 4.84
CA ASP A 63 -1.84 -18.28 5.62
C ASP A 63 -1.83 -17.94 7.12
N SER A 64 -2.87 -18.37 7.83
CA SER A 64 -3.00 -18.26 9.31
C SER A 64 -2.79 -16.83 9.89
N ALA A 65 -2.97 -15.79 9.12
CA ALA A 65 -2.84 -14.41 9.60
C ALA A 65 -3.96 -14.07 10.61
N GLY A 66 -3.58 -13.58 11.79
CA GLY A 66 -4.56 -13.12 12.79
C GLY A 66 -5.03 -11.69 12.57
N LEU A 67 -4.26 -10.90 11.82
CA LEU A 67 -4.50 -9.49 11.50
C LEU A 67 -3.91 -9.17 10.14
N LEU A 68 -4.67 -8.47 9.32
CA LEU A 68 -4.24 -7.94 8.02
C LEU A 68 -4.41 -6.42 7.98
N ALA A 69 -3.47 -5.76 7.30
CA ALA A 69 -3.54 -4.34 7.03
C ALA A 69 -3.68 -4.11 5.52
N SER A 70 -4.67 -3.32 5.13
CA SER A 70 -4.96 -2.95 3.75
C SER A 70 -4.75 -1.45 3.53
N PRO A 71 -4.28 -1.00 2.36
CA PRO A 71 -4.39 0.41 2.01
C PRO A 71 -5.86 0.83 1.94
N LEU A 72 -6.13 2.12 2.18
CA LEU A 72 -7.46 2.70 1.97
C LEU A 72 -7.80 2.85 0.48
N GLY A 73 -6.77 2.89 -0.38
CA GLY A 73 -6.92 3.00 -1.83
C GLY A 73 -7.11 4.44 -2.30
N LEU A 74 -6.21 5.33 -1.91
CA LEU A 74 -6.28 6.73 -2.29
C LEU A 74 -5.57 6.98 -3.63
N PHE A 75 -6.27 7.60 -4.58
CA PHE A 75 -5.76 8.23 -5.80
C PHE A 75 -5.09 7.29 -6.83
N HIS A 76 -4.01 6.59 -6.48
CA HIS A 76 -3.25 5.77 -7.45
C HIS A 76 -4.02 4.48 -7.78
N GLU A 77 -4.06 4.12 -9.06
CA GLU A 77 -4.83 2.97 -9.55
C GLU A 77 -4.43 1.66 -8.86
N ASP A 78 -3.14 1.42 -8.67
CA ASP A 78 -2.65 0.21 -8.00
C ASP A 78 -3.05 0.16 -6.52
N HIS A 79 -3.10 1.32 -5.84
CA HIS A 79 -3.60 1.40 -4.47
C HIS A 79 -5.10 1.09 -4.40
N VAL A 80 -5.88 1.66 -5.32
CA VAL A 80 -7.33 1.42 -5.42
C VAL A 80 -7.61 -0.05 -5.72
N MET A 81 -6.89 -0.64 -6.68
CA MET A 81 -7.03 -2.03 -7.06
C MET A 81 -6.66 -2.97 -5.90
N THR A 82 -5.55 -2.71 -5.22
CA THR A 82 -5.11 -3.50 -4.05
C THR A 82 -6.13 -3.40 -2.91
N ALA A 83 -6.62 -2.20 -2.60
CA ALA A 83 -7.64 -1.99 -1.59
C ALA A 83 -8.94 -2.75 -1.93
N THR A 84 -9.40 -2.68 -3.18
CA THR A 84 -10.60 -3.38 -3.65
C THR A 84 -10.47 -4.89 -3.45
N ALA A 85 -9.34 -5.48 -3.84
CA ALA A 85 -9.07 -6.90 -3.65
C ALA A 85 -9.05 -7.29 -2.15
N CYS A 86 -8.44 -6.46 -1.30
CA CYS A 86 -8.43 -6.67 0.14
C CYS A 86 -9.84 -6.59 0.75
N PHE A 87 -10.70 -5.66 0.30
CA PHE A 87 -12.07 -5.54 0.80
C PHE A 87 -12.94 -6.73 0.36
N GLU A 88 -12.71 -7.28 -0.82
CA GLU A 88 -13.34 -8.53 -1.24
C GLU A 88 -12.94 -9.69 -0.33
N LEU A 89 -11.64 -9.82 -0.03
CA LEU A 89 -11.13 -10.83 0.91
C LEU A 89 -11.67 -10.63 2.33
N ALA A 90 -11.82 -9.39 2.81
CA ALA A 90 -12.39 -9.10 4.12
C ALA A 90 -13.84 -9.60 4.24
N ARG A 91 -14.62 -9.51 3.17
CA ARG A 91 -15.98 -10.10 3.15
C ARG A 91 -15.98 -11.61 3.20
N ALA A 92 -15.00 -12.25 2.58
CA ALA A 92 -14.86 -13.71 2.52
C ALA A 92 -14.22 -14.30 3.79
N LYS A 93 -13.29 -13.61 4.42
CA LYS A 93 -12.47 -14.05 5.56
C LYS A 93 -12.84 -13.30 6.85
N ARG A 94 -14.03 -13.52 7.35
CA ARG A 94 -14.59 -12.83 8.54
C ARG A 94 -13.93 -13.21 9.87
N ASP A 95 -13.17 -14.29 9.90
CA ASP A 95 -12.38 -14.75 11.04
C ASP A 95 -11.05 -14.03 11.20
N ILE A 96 -10.62 -13.29 10.18
CA ILE A 96 -9.42 -12.46 10.20
C ILE A 96 -9.79 -11.03 10.63
N ARG A 97 -9.00 -10.45 11.50
CA ARG A 97 -9.12 -9.04 11.84
C ARG A 97 -8.49 -8.17 10.75
N TRP A 98 -9.17 -7.12 10.36
CA TRP A 98 -8.71 -6.19 9.34
C TRP A 98 -8.52 -4.80 9.89
N ILE A 99 -7.48 -4.15 9.46
CA ILE A 99 -7.28 -2.71 9.61
C ILE A 99 -7.05 -2.08 8.24
N VAL A 100 -7.42 -0.81 8.12
CA VAL A 100 -7.16 -0.01 6.93
C VAL A 100 -6.24 1.12 7.33
N TYR A 101 -5.21 1.38 6.53
CA TYR A 101 -4.31 2.51 6.74
C TYR A 101 -4.50 3.56 5.64
N GLU A 102 -4.30 4.82 6.01
CA GLU A 102 -4.34 5.94 5.09
C GLU A 102 -3.07 5.96 4.24
N ASP A 103 -3.25 5.93 2.90
CA ASP A 103 -2.11 5.88 1.97
C ASP A 103 -1.26 7.15 2.07
N ALA A 104 0.00 7.03 2.46
CA ALA A 104 0.96 8.11 2.48
C ALA A 104 1.09 8.75 1.09
N ILE A 105 1.56 10.00 1.04
CA ILE A 105 1.71 10.88 -0.13
C ILE A 105 0.41 11.27 -0.86
N TYR A 106 -0.70 10.53 -0.71
CA TYR A 106 -1.98 10.85 -1.34
C TYR A 106 -2.99 11.51 -0.40
N ARG A 107 -2.73 11.50 0.90
CA ARG A 107 -3.54 12.15 1.95
C ARG A 107 -3.79 13.65 1.72
N PRO A 108 -2.81 14.43 1.20
CA PRO A 108 -3.03 15.85 0.95
C PRO A 108 -4.05 16.16 -0.14
N VAL A 109 -4.47 15.15 -0.93
CA VAL A 109 -5.50 15.33 -1.94
C VAL A 109 -6.86 15.50 -1.25
N VAL A 110 -7.34 16.75 -1.20
CA VAL A 110 -8.52 17.17 -0.43
C VAL A 110 -9.74 16.28 -0.70
N GLY A 111 -10.35 15.79 0.37
CA GLY A 111 -11.60 15.02 0.34
C GLY A 111 -11.46 13.55 -0.10
N ARG A 112 -10.29 13.08 -0.49
CA ARG A 112 -10.11 11.69 -0.95
C ARG A 112 -10.28 10.69 0.18
N THR A 113 -9.68 10.93 1.33
CA THR A 113 -9.81 10.05 2.49
C THR A 113 -11.27 9.97 2.94
N ASP A 114 -11.95 11.11 3.10
CA ASP A 114 -13.35 11.13 3.53
C ASP A 114 -14.27 10.43 2.52
N ALA A 115 -14.01 10.61 1.22
CA ALA A 115 -14.78 9.94 0.16
C ALA A 115 -14.57 8.42 0.19
N ALA A 116 -13.34 7.94 0.36
CA ALA A 116 -13.05 6.51 0.47
C ALA A 116 -13.71 5.88 1.71
N LEU A 117 -13.62 6.54 2.86
CA LEU A 117 -14.29 6.09 4.09
C LEU A 117 -15.83 6.08 3.94
N ALA A 118 -16.41 7.09 3.29
CA ALA A 118 -17.84 7.13 3.02
C ALA A 118 -18.28 6.00 2.07
N MET A 119 -17.49 5.72 1.03
CA MET A 119 -17.73 4.60 0.11
C MET A 119 -17.74 3.26 0.85
N LEU A 120 -16.73 2.99 1.67
CA LEU A 120 -16.66 1.74 2.44
C LEU A 120 -17.84 1.58 3.39
N ARG A 121 -18.28 2.65 4.07
CA ARG A 121 -19.48 2.61 4.91
C ARG A 121 -20.75 2.34 4.07
N GLY A 122 -20.85 2.94 2.89
CA GLY A 122 -21.94 2.67 1.93
C GLY A 122 -21.96 1.22 1.45
N ASP A 123 -20.79 0.60 1.37
CA ASP A 123 -20.61 -0.80 0.99
C ASP A 123 -20.80 -1.80 2.15
N GLY A 124 -21.26 -1.33 3.31
CA GLY A 124 -21.61 -2.16 4.46
C GLY A 124 -20.44 -2.48 5.39
N PHE A 125 -19.33 -1.75 5.30
CA PHE A 125 -18.25 -1.87 6.28
C PHE A 125 -18.46 -0.93 7.46
N VAL A 126 -18.11 -1.41 8.64
CA VAL A 126 -18.00 -0.61 9.88
C VAL A 126 -16.55 -0.24 10.08
N LEU A 127 -16.28 1.04 10.18
CA LEU A 127 -14.94 1.60 10.35
C LEU A 127 -14.87 2.34 11.68
N THR A 128 -13.93 1.93 12.53
CA THR A 128 -13.67 2.58 13.82
C THR A 128 -12.21 3.06 13.85
N ASP A 129 -12.01 4.34 14.18
CA ASP A 129 -10.67 4.91 14.33
C ASP A 129 -9.89 4.14 15.39
N ILE A 130 -8.64 3.80 15.09
CA ILE A 130 -7.72 3.17 16.04
C ILE A 130 -6.45 4.00 16.16
N ASP A 131 -5.97 4.15 17.39
CA ASP A 131 -4.70 4.80 17.67
C ASP A 131 -3.59 3.75 17.58
N VAL A 132 -2.69 3.93 16.61
CA VAL A 132 -1.52 3.09 16.42
C VAL A 132 -0.28 3.95 16.69
N PRO A 133 0.52 3.60 17.69
CA PRO A 133 1.74 4.34 17.97
C PRO A 133 2.68 4.35 16.76
N GLU A 134 3.23 5.51 16.45
CA GLU A 134 4.20 5.63 15.37
C GLU A 134 5.46 4.81 15.68
N ALA A 135 5.88 3.99 14.71
CA ALA A 135 7.10 3.23 14.84
C ALA A 135 8.32 4.15 14.79
N ALA A 136 9.19 4.09 15.82
CA ALA A 136 10.42 4.87 15.85
C ALA A 136 11.33 4.61 14.64
N SER A 137 11.22 3.44 14.03
CA SER A 137 11.95 3.02 12.82
C SER A 137 11.34 3.52 11.51
N LYS A 138 10.15 4.12 11.51
CA LYS A 138 9.45 4.57 10.28
C LYS A 138 10.33 5.45 9.40
N LYS A 139 10.90 6.52 9.97
CA LYS A 139 11.77 7.43 9.22
C LYS A 139 12.97 6.69 8.62
N THR A 140 13.63 5.85 9.41
CA THR A 140 14.80 5.09 8.95
C THR A 140 14.42 4.09 7.84
N ALA A 141 13.23 3.49 7.90
CA ALA A 141 12.73 2.62 6.85
C ALA A 141 12.44 3.40 5.55
N ILE A 142 11.77 4.56 5.65
CA ILE A 142 11.51 5.42 4.50
C ILE A 142 12.83 5.85 3.82
N ASP A 143 13.85 6.19 4.60
CA ASP A 143 15.18 6.61 4.10
C ASP A 143 15.91 5.47 3.33
N ARG A 144 15.38 4.23 3.29
CA ARG A 144 15.90 3.10 2.50
C ARG A 144 15.36 3.03 1.07
N TYR A 145 14.54 3.98 0.67
CA TYR A 145 14.01 4.07 -0.69
C TYR A 145 14.61 5.27 -1.47
N PRO A 146 15.94 5.32 -1.70
CA PRO A 146 16.58 6.48 -2.33
C PRO A 146 15.99 6.82 -3.69
N SER A 147 15.60 5.83 -4.50
CA SER A 147 14.97 6.08 -5.79
C SER A 147 13.61 6.77 -5.64
N GLN A 148 12.80 6.32 -4.69
CA GLN A 148 11.48 6.91 -4.44
C GLN A 148 11.60 8.31 -3.81
N LEU A 149 12.55 8.51 -2.89
CA LEU A 149 12.82 9.82 -2.29
C LEU A 149 13.17 10.85 -3.36
N LEU A 150 13.97 10.48 -4.35
CA LEU A 150 14.34 11.36 -5.46
C LEU A 150 13.12 11.70 -6.33
N GLY A 151 12.28 10.71 -6.65
CA GLY A 151 11.10 10.88 -7.49
C GLY A 151 9.97 11.71 -6.86
N LEU A 152 9.75 11.55 -5.54
CA LEU A 152 8.62 12.14 -4.81
C LEU A 152 8.76 13.66 -4.59
N GLY A 153 9.98 14.19 -4.46
CA GLY A 153 10.18 15.61 -4.24
C GLY A 153 9.39 16.14 -3.03
N ASP A 154 8.57 17.16 -3.24
CA ASP A 154 7.79 17.81 -2.17
C ASP A 154 6.74 16.90 -1.51
N LEU A 155 6.28 15.86 -2.20
CA LEU A 155 5.33 14.89 -1.64
C LEU A 155 5.94 14.07 -0.50
N LEU A 156 7.26 14.00 -0.44
CA LEU A 156 8.00 13.26 0.58
C LEU A 156 7.66 13.73 2.00
N ALA A 157 7.38 15.01 2.19
CA ALA A 157 7.02 15.56 3.50
C ALA A 157 5.81 14.85 4.12
N ASP A 158 4.86 14.38 3.30
CA ASP A 158 3.70 13.64 3.76
C ASP A 158 4.06 12.22 4.22
N ALA A 159 5.02 11.55 3.58
CA ALA A 159 5.45 10.20 3.95
C ALA A 159 5.96 10.11 5.40
N TYR A 160 6.56 11.18 5.92
CA TYR A 160 7.06 11.24 7.31
C TYR A 160 6.02 11.57 8.36
N ARG A 161 4.78 11.91 7.98
CA ARG A 161 3.70 12.19 8.93
C ARG A 161 3.12 10.88 9.48
N PRO A 162 2.55 10.88 10.71
CA PRO A 162 1.80 9.73 11.21
C PRO A 162 0.65 9.37 10.28
N GLU A 163 0.45 8.09 10.05
CA GLU A 163 -0.73 7.57 9.35
C GLU A 163 -1.91 7.49 10.30
N ARG A 164 -3.14 7.53 9.71
CA ARG A 164 -4.37 7.17 10.40
C ARG A 164 -4.74 5.73 10.06
N TYR A 165 -5.39 5.08 11.01
CA TYR A 165 -5.81 3.70 10.90
C TYR A 165 -7.25 3.52 11.36
N TRP A 166 -7.93 2.57 10.76
CA TRP A 166 -9.29 2.17 11.15
C TRP A 166 -9.35 0.65 11.26
N SER A 167 -10.03 0.12 12.29
CA SER A 167 -10.50 -1.26 12.22
C SER A 167 -11.58 -1.36 11.16
N LEU A 168 -11.61 -2.49 10.44
CA LEU A 168 -12.57 -2.78 9.39
C LEU A 168 -13.35 -4.03 9.76
N GLU A 169 -14.66 -3.89 9.89
CA GLU A 169 -15.57 -5.01 10.14
C GLU A 169 -16.63 -5.05 9.03
N VAL A 170 -17.08 -6.26 8.67
CA VAL A 170 -18.18 -6.44 7.74
C VAL A 170 -19.47 -6.39 8.53
N GLY A 171 -20.32 -5.39 8.27
CA GLY A 171 -21.62 -5.21 8.92
C GLY A 171 -22.67 -6.29 8.57
#